data_6406fd3539c6fab8bad3b472ec4e04ed
#
_entry.id   6406fd3539c6fab8bad3b472ec4e04ed
#
_cell.length_a   1.000
_cell.length_b   1.000
_cell.length_c   1.000
_cell.angle_alpha   90.00
_cell.angle_beta   90.00
_cell.angle_gamma   90.00
#
_symmetry.space_group_name_H-M   'P 1'
#
loop_
_entity.id
_entity.type
_entity.pdbx_description
1 polymer ?
#
loop_
_entity_poly.entity_id
_entity_poly.type
_entity_poly.pdbx_seq_one_letter_code
_entity_poly.pdbx_strand_id
1 'polypeptide(L)'
;LDNQSVDVVIDLLGGHYSNIMIDKLKHFGRYATAGAVSGPFSNIDIRTIYLKDLSLFGCTVLEKNVFKDLINYIENNEIKPLVAKVFSLEKITEAQKYFLEKNFIGKIVITTY
;
A
#
# COMPACT_ATOMS: atom_id res chain seq x y z
N LEU A 1 9.59 -9.86 -15.97
CA LEU A 1 10.42 -8.95 -15.15
C LEU A 1 11.75 -9.65 -14.85
N ASP A 2 12.85 -8.98 -15.15
CA ASP A 2 14.19 -9.45 -14.77
C ASP A 2 14.26 -9.69 -13.27
N ASN A 3 15.16 -10.57 -12.85
CA ASN A 3 15.22 -11.03 -11.45
C ASN A 3 15.55 -9.93 -10.42
N GLN A 4 15.98 -8.73 -10.85
CA GLN A 4 16.26 -7.58 -9.97
C GLN A 4 15.81 -6.31 -10.72
N SER A 5 14.59 -5.89 -10.49
CA SER A 5 13.97 -4.85 -11.34
C SER A 5 13.54 -3.58 -10.62
N VAL A 6 13.50 -3.56 -9.28
CA VAL A 6 12.96 -2.42 -8.53
C VAL A 6 13.88 -1.98 -7.38
N ASP A 7 13.85 -0.69 -7.09
CA ASP A 7 14.63 -0.10 -6.00
C ASP A 7 13.84 -0.04 -4.69
N VAL A 8 12.50 0.03 -4.79
CA VAL A 8 11.59 0.14 -3.65
C VAL A 8 10.38 -0.76 -3.84
N VAL A 9 9.99 -1.46 -2.78
CA VAL A 9 8.73 -2.20 -2.68
C VAL A 9 7.93 -1.65 -1.52
N ILE A 10 6.63 -1.42 -1.75
CA ILE A 10 5.64 -1.17 -0.70
C ILE A 10 4.65 -2.34 -0.72
N ASP A 11 4.66 -3.13 0.35
CA ASP A 11 3.88 -4.35 0.47
C ASP A 11 2.70 -4.17 1.43
N LEU A 12 1.49 -4.34 0.90
CA LEU A 12 0.23 -4.38 1.67
C LEU A 12 -0.35 -5.80 1.71
N LEU A 13 0.22 -6.73 0.93
CA LEU A 13 -0.30 -8.08 0.76
C LEU A 13 0.24 -9.04 1.82
N GLY A 14 1.54 -8.99 2.08
CA GLY A 14 2.17 -9.96 2.97
C GLY A 14 2.17 -11.38 2.42
N GLY A 15 2.21 -12.37 3.34
CA GLY A 15 2.16 -13.79 2.99
C GLY A 15 3.30 -14.20 2.05
N HIS A 16 3.02 -15.12 1.14
CA HIS A 16 4.00 -15.61 0.18
C HIS A 16 4.47 -14.54 -0.82
N TYR A 17 3.70 -13.45 -1.02
CA TYR A 17 4.09 -12.36 -1.91
C TYR A 17 5.31 -11.59 -1.42
N SER A 18 5.50 -11.49 -0.10
CA SER A 18 6.65 -10.76 0.47
C SER A 18 7.98 -11.35 0.00
N ASN A 19 8.10 -12.68 -0.03
CA ASN A 19 9.31 -13.34 -0.53
C ASN A 19 9.56 -12.99 -2.00
N ILE A 20 8.53 -13.09 -2.85
CA ILE A 20 8.62 -12.77 -4.27
C ILE A 20 9.06 -11.32 -4.50
N MET A 21 8.49 -10.39 -3.72
CA MET A 21 8.79 -8.96 -3.82
C MET A 21 10.22 -8.64 -3.36
N ILE A 22 10.69 -9.26 -2.29
CA ILE A 22 12.07 -9.09 -1.78
C ILE A 22 13.08 -9.60 -2.81
N ASP A 23 12.78 -10.71 -3.49
CA ASP A 23 13.65 -11.24 -4.55
C ASP A 23 13.79 -10.30 -5.76
N LYS A 24 12.80 -9.44 -6.01
CA LYS A 24 12.82 -8.45 -7.09
C LYS A 24 13.60 -7.19 -6.77
N LEU A 25 13.96 -6.96 -5.51
CA LEU A 25 14.76 -5.80 -5.13
C LEU A 25 16.17 -5.89 -5.66
N LYS A 26 16.68 -4.78 -6.16
CA LYS A 26 18.10 -4.56 -6.47
C LYS A 26 18.95 -4.51 -5.20
N HIS A 27 20.26 -4.51 -5.34
CA HIS A 27 21.18 -4.21 -4.25
C HIS A 27 20.85 -2.83 -3.65
N PHE A 28 20.93 -2.74 -2.32
CA PHE A 28 20.55 -1.55 -1.53
C PHE A 28 19.05 -1.18 -1.63
N GLY A 29 18.22 -2.12 -2.10
CA GLY A 29 16.78 -1.93 -2.24
C GLY A 29 16.10 -1.76 -0.88
N ARG A 30 14.92 -1.16 -0.90
CA ARG A 30 14.10 -0.88 0.29
C ARG A 30 12.76 -1.58 0.20
N TYR A 31 12.41 -2.28 1.25
CA TYR A 31 11.13 -2.96 1.39
C TYR A 31 10.37 -2.38 2.57
N ALA A 32 9.16 -1.91 2.35
CA ALA A 32 8.28 -1.43 3.40
C ALA A 32 6.99 -2.26 3.44
N THR A 33 6.64 -2.81 4.60
CA THR A 33 5.39 -3.55 4.79
C THR A 33 4.43 -2.76 5.68
N ALA A 34 3.18 -2.63 5.23
CA ALA A 34 2.11 -1.94 5.94
C ALA A 34 0.80 -2.75 5.97
N GLY A 35 0.83 -4.02 5.60
CA GLY A 35 -0.34 -4.88 5.61
C GLY A 35 0.01 -6.35 5.39
N ALA A 36 -0.98 -7.22 5.61
CA ALA A 36 -0.86 -8.67 5.48
C ALA A 36 -2.17 -9.31 4.97
N VAL A 37 -2.72 -8.74 3.91
CA VAL A 37 -4.04 -9.16 3.35
C VAL A 37 -4.02 -10.62 2.89
N SER A 38 -2.87 -11.11 2.40
CA SER A 38 -2.69 -12.51 1.96
C SER A 38 -2.15 -13.44 3.04
N GLY A 39 -2.06 -12.96 4.27
CA GLY A 39 -1.62 -13.73 5.43
C GLY A 39 -0.41 -13.12 6.13
N PRO A 40 -0.24 -13.43 7.44
CA PRO A 40 0.80 -12.80 8.26
C PRO A 40 2.17 -13.47 8.17
N PHE A 41 2.26 -14.67 7.61
CA PHE A 41 3.49 -15.45 7.57
C PHE A 41 4.09 -15.49 6.18
N SER A 42 5.40 -15.28 6.09
CA SER A 42 6.16 -15.35 4.85
C SER A 42 7.47 -16.13 5.05
N ASN A 43 7.82 -16.92 4.05
CA ASN A 43 9.06 -17.68 4.02
C ASN A 43 10.11 -16.88 3.24
N ILE A 44 10.94 -16.13 3.94
CA ILE A 44 11.96 -15.26 3.35
C ILE A 44 13.34 -15.92 3.51
N ASP A 45 14.09 -16.01 2.41
CA ASP A 45 15.49 -16.39 2.47
C ASP A 45 16.30 -15.20 3.01
N ILE A 46 16.78 -15.35 4.24
CA ILE A 46 17.58 -14.32 4.92
C ILE A 46 18.85 -13.95 4.16
N ARG A 47 19.40 -14.89 3.35
CA ARG A 47 20.56 -14.59 2.51
C ARG A 47 20.27 -13.51 1.48
N THR A 48 19.06 -13.48 0.92
CA THR A 48 18.63 -12.42 -0.01
C THR A 48 18.75 -11.05 0.63
N ILE A 49 18.41 -10.93 1.92
CA ILE A 49 18.46 -9.66 2.64
C ILE A 49 19.90 -9.15 2.77
N TYR A 50 20.81 -9.97 3.34
CA TYR A 50 22.17 -9.48 3.61
C TYR A 50 23.08 -9.49 2.38
N LEU A 51 22.88 -10.38 1.42
CA LEU A 51 23.69 -10.40 0.19
C LEU A 51 23.35 -9.23 -0.76
N LYS A 52 22.18 -8.64 -0.63
CA LYS A 52 21.77 -7.46 -1.39
C LYS A 52 21.81 -6.16 -0.56
N ASP A 53 22.25 -6.20 0.69
CA ASP A 53 22.25 -5.05 1.61
C ASP A 53 20.87 -4.35 1.67
N LEU A 54 19.78 -5.12 1.81
CA LEU A 54 18.42 -4.60 1.80
C LEU A 54 18.07 -3.91 3.12
N SER A 55 17.26 -2.88 3.04
CA SER A 55 16.61 -2.24 4.18
C SER A 55 15.13 -2.63 4.25
N LEU A 56 14.69 -3.16 5.40
CA LEU A 56 13.32 -3.59 5.63
C LEU A 56 12.67 -2.71 6.71
N PHE A 57 11.46 -2.21 6.43
CA PHE A 57 10.72 -1.30 7.29
C PHE A 57 9.32 -1.85 7.60
N GLY A 58 8.93 -1.87 8.88
CA GLY A 58 7.56 -2.03 9.31
C GLY A 58 6.88 -0.67 9.41
N CYS A 59 5.72 -0.51 8.78
CA CYS A 59 5.01 0.76 8.69
C CYS A 59 3.57 0.58 9.16
N THR A 60 3.22 1.16 10.31
CA THR A 60 1.84 1.14 10.80
C THR A 60 1.43 2.44 11.49
N VAL A 61 2.25 2.99 12.35
CA VAL A 61 1.97 4.22 13.10
C VAL A 61 2.56 5.41 12.36
N LEU A 62 1.71 6.38 12.08
CA LEU A 62 2.14 7.64 11.46
C LEU A 62 2.67 8.60 12.52
N GLU A 63 3.77 9.28 12.22
CA GLU A 63 4.20 10.43 12.98
C GLU A 63 3.15 11.55 12.91
N LYS A 64 3.08 12.39 13.94
CA LYS A 64 2.02 13.42 14.08
C LYS A 64 1.89 14.35 12.88
N ASN A 65 2.98 14.61 12.17
CA ASN A 65 3.00 15.56 11.06
C ASN A 65 2.63 14.92 9.71
N VAL A 66 2.72 13.59 9.57
CA VAL A 66 2.51 12.91 8.28
C VAL A 66 1.14 13.21 7.67
N PHE A 67 0.09 13.21 8.49
CA PHE A 67 -1.25 13.51 8.00
C PHE A 67 -1.40 14.96 7.54
N LYS A 68 -0.81 15.90 8.27
CA LYS A 68 -0.80 17.33 7.90
C LYS A 68 -0.03 17.55 6.60
N ASP A 69 1.12 16.91 6.46
CA ASP A 69 1.94 17.00 5.26
C ASP A 69 1.20 16.38 4.05
N LEU A 70 0.50 15.26 4.25
CA LEU A 70 -0.35 14.67 3.21
C LEU A 70 -1.44 15.63 2.73
N ILE A 71 -2.10 16.34 3.65
CA ILE A 71 -3.11 17.36 3.27
C ILE A 71 -2.46 18.44 2.43
N ASN A 72 -1.30 18.96 2.83
CA ASN A 72 -0.58 19.98 2.07
C ASN A 72 -0.24 19.50 0.65
N TYR A 73 0.24 18.26 0.49
CA TYR A 73 0.51 17.67 -0.84
C TYR A 73 -0.75 17.58 -1.71
N ILE A 74 -1.90 17.25 -1.11
CA ILE A 74 -3.17 17.20 -1.84
C ILE A 74 -3.63 18.60 -2.24
N GLU A 75 -3.57 19.57 -1.35
CA GLU A 75 -3.97 20.97 -1.61
C GLU A 75 -3.08 21.62 -2.67
N ASN A 76 -1.80 21.30 -2.68
CA ASN A 76 -0.86 21.75 -3.71
C ASN A 76 -0.97 20.98 -5.05
N ASN A 77 -1.90 20.05 -5.18
CA ASN A 77 -2.07 19.17 -6.36
C ASN A 77 -0.86 18.27 -6.67
N GLU A 78 0.01 18.02 -5.71
CA GLU A 78 1.15 17.11 -5.86
C GLU A 78 0.71 15.64 -5.75
N ILE A 79 -0.36 15.38 -4.98
CA ILE A 79 -1.02 14.08 -4.87
C ILE A 79 -2.50 14.26 -5.19
N LYS A 80 -3.03 13.43 -6.08
CA LYS A 80 -4.46 13.38 -6.41
C LYS A 80 -5.05 12.06 -5.94
N PRO A 81 -5.83 12.04 -4.84
CA PRO A 81 -6.53 10.85 -4.41
C PRO A 81 -7.49 10.36 -5.49
N LEU A 82 -7.41 9.10 -5.83
CA LEU A 82 -8.29 8.49 -6.82
C LEU A 82 -9.64 8.18 -6.17
N VAL A 83 -10.69 8.87 -6.60
CA VAL A 83 -12.07 8.64 -6.16
C VAL A 83 -12.80 7.83 -7.23
N ALA A 84 -13.24 6.63 -6.88
CA ALA A 84 -13.98 5.76 -7.78
C ALA A 84 -15.46 6.19 -7.90
N LYS A 85 -16.09 6.51 -6.75
CA LYS A 85 -17.50 6.94 -6.71
C LYS A 85 -17.80 7.70 -5.43
N VAL A 86 -18.75 8.62 -5.52
CA VAL A 86 -19.28 9.37 -4.40
C VAL A 86 -20.74 8.99 -4.18
N PHE A 87 -21.14 8.80 -2.92
CA PHE A 87 -22.51 8.55 -2.50
C PHE A 87 -22.90 9.54 -1.40
N SER A 88 -24.17 9.91 -1.33
CA SER A 88 -24.69 10.59 -0.15
C SER A 88 -24.83 9.61 1.02
N LEU A 89 -24.88 10.10 2.25
CA LEU A 89 -24.99 9.27 3.45
C LEU A 89 -26.29 8.43 3.44
N GLU A 90 -27.39 8.95 2.89
CA GLU A 90 -28.65 8.24 2.75
C GLU A 90 -28.52 6.99 1.88
N LYS A 91 -27.53 6.95 0.99
CA LYS A 91 -27.23 5.82 0.10
C LYS A 91 -26.14 4.89 0.63
N ILE A 92 -25.89 4.90 1.93
CA ILE A 92 -24.82 4.10 2.54
C ILE A 92 -24.93 2.61 2.21
N THR A 93 -26.15 2.07 2.15
CA THR A 93 -26.36 0.66 1.80
C THR A 93 -25.95 0.34 0.37
N GLU A 94 -26.21 1.26 -0.58
CA GLU A 94 -25.77 1.10 -1.97
C GLU A 94 -24.25 1.22 -2.07
N ALA A 95 -23.65 2.16 -1.33
CA ALA A 95 -22.21 2.32 -1.27
C ALA A 95 -21.51 1.07 -0.74
N GLN A 96 -22.04 0.45 0.31
CA GLN A 96 -21.51 -0.81 0.87
C GLN A 96 -21.61 -1.97 -0.12
N LYS A 97 -22.74 -2.12 -0.82
CA LYS A 97 -22.89 -3.13 -1.87
C LYS A 97 -21.87 -2.94 -2.98
N TYR A 98 -21.74 -1.71 -3.49
CA TYR A 98 -20.76 -1.37 -4.52
C TYR A 98 -19.32 -1.64 -4.05
N PHE A 99 -19.01 -1.33 -2.78
CA PHE A 99 -17.70 -1.63 -2.20
C PHE A 99 -17.38 -3.13 -2.19
N LEU A 100 -18.37 -3.99 -1.94
CA LEU A 100 -18.19 -5.44 -1.88
C LEU A 100 -17.97 -6.08 -3.25
N GLU A 101 -18.43 -5.45 -4.34
CA GLU A 101 -18.22 -5.94 -5.71
C GLU A 101 -16.74 -5.94 -6.12
N LYS A 102 -15.91 -5.08 -5.51
CA LYS A 102 -14.46 -4.96 -5.76
C LYS A 102 -14.06 -4.70 -7.21
N ASN A 103 -14.96 -4.20 -8.04
CA ASN A 103 -14.77 -3.95 -9.48
C ASN A 103 -14.41 -2.50 -9.79
N PHE A 104 -13.65 -1.86 -8.91
CA PHE A 104 -13.24 -0.46 -9.08
C PHE A 104 -11.84 -0.23 -8.52
N ILE A 105 -11.20 0.83 -9.01
CA ILE A 105 -9.93 1.33 -8.50
C ILE A 105 -10.16 2.70 -7.87
N GLY A 106 -9.63 2.93 -6.67
CA GLY A 106 -9.77 4.17 -5.93
C GLY A 106 -10.61 4.02 -4.66
N LYS A 107 -11.04 5.14 -4.12
CA LYS A 107 -11.81 5.24 -2.88
C LYS A 107 -13.29 5.50 -3.17
N ILE A 108 -14.15 4.95 -2.32
CA ILE A 108 -15.57 5.35 -2.25
C ILE A 108 -15.68 6.44 -1.19
N VAL A 109 -16.28 7.55 -1.57
CA VAL A 109 -16.47 8.70 -0.68
C VAL A 109 -17.94 8.80 -0.31
N ILE A 110 -18.22 9.03 0.95
CA ILE A 110 -19.56 9.32 1.48
C ILE A 110 -19.61 10.80 1.84
N THR A 111 -20.59 11.51 1.30
CA THR A 111 -20.86 12.91 1.66
C THR A 111 -22.00 12.99 2.67
N THR A 112 -21.89 13.93 3.59
CA THR A 112 -22.88 14.16 4.67
C THR A 112 -23.78 15.38 4.40
N TYR A 113 -23.67 15.97 3.22
CA TYR A 113 -24.45 17.15 2.77
C TYR A 113 -24.76 17.03 1.29
#